data_bd6f7dc991cfd620c5979267835c0c5c
#
_entry.id   bd6f7dc991cfd620c5979267835c0c5c
#
_cell.length_a   1.000
_cell.length_b   1.000
_cell.length_c   1.000
_cell.angle_alpha   90.00
_cell.angle_beta   90.00
_cell.angle_gamma   90.00
#
_symmetry.space_group_name_H-M   'P 1'
#
loop_
_entity.id
_entity.type
_entity.pdbx_description
1 polymer ?
#
loop_
_entity_poly.entity_id
_entity_poly.type
_entity_poly.pdbx_seq_one_letter_code
_entity_poly.pdbx_strand_id
1 'polypeptide(L)'
;MRKDFTIDEYMIYQAKVLGASAVLLIVSLLDEAELKSYRQLSECLGMDALVETHSKAEIDVALKSGAKIIGVNNRNLKNFDVDQAKSTVLRKFVPAEVIFVSESGIKTSADVKKLKDYSVDAVLIGEMMMKSRDKKAALKELGFEAKI
;
A
#
# COMPACT_ATOMS: atom_id res chain seq x y z
N MET A 1 -3.66 4.39 -9.49
CA MET A 1 -2.31 4.25 -8.89
C MET A 1 -1.43 3.41 -9.81
N ARG A 2 -0.18 3.81 -10.02
CA ARG A 2 0.85 2.97 -10.63
C ARG A 2 1.48 2.09 -9.54
N LYS A 3 1.21 0.79 -9.57
CA LYS A 3 1.84 -0.20 -8.67
C LYS A 3 2.95 -0.92 -9.42
N ASP A 4 4.16 -0.39 -9.27
CA ASP A 4 5.37 -0.85 -9.96
C ASP A 4 6.58 -0.59 -9.06
N PHE A 5 7.74 -1.18 -9.35
CA PHE A 5 9.00 -0.92 -8.63
C PHE A 5 9.59 0.43 -9.09
N THR A 6 9.22 1.50 -8.40
CA THR A 6 9.71 2.86 -8.71
C THR A 6 11.13 3.01 -8.19
N ILE A 7 12.12 3.05 -9.10
CA ILE A 7 13.55 3.12 -8.79
C ILE A 7 14.24 4.32 -9.49
N ASP A 8 13.49 5.18 -10.17
CA ASP A 8 13.98 6.35 -10.87
C ASP A 8 12.90 7.42 -10.93
N GLU A 9 13.28 8.69 -10.81
CA GLU A 9 12.37 9.84 -10.89
C GLU A 9 11.58 9.89 -12.19
N TYR A 10 12.20 9.46 -13.31
CA TYR A 10 11.53 9.36 -14.60
C TYR A 10 10.23 8.55 -14.52
N MET A 11 10.22 7.47 -13.71
CA MET A 11 9.02 6.63 -13.54
C MET A 11 7.88 7.39 -12.88
N ILE A 12 8.19 8.36 -12.01
CA ILE A 12 7.19 9.20 -11.34
C ILE A 12 6.60 10.19 -12.35
N TYR A 13 7.42 10.86 -13.16
CA TYR A 13 6.95 11.71 -14.25
C TYR A 13 6.10 10.92 -15.26
N GLN A 14 6.55 9.72 -15.62
CA GLN A 14 5.82 8.84 -16.53
C GLN A 14 4.45 8.45 -15.92
N ALA A 15 4.40 8.12 -14.62
CA ALA A 15 3.14 7.82 -13.94
C ALA A 15 2.17 9.01 -14.02
N LYS A 16 2.66 10.23 -13.83
CA LYS A 16 1.84 11.45 -13.95
C LYS A 16 1.29 11.64 -15.35
N VAL A 17 2.13 11.51 -16.37
CA VAL A 17 1.72 11.63 -17.79
C VAL A 17 0.64 10.60 -18.15
N LEU A 18 0.75 9.39 -17.60
CA LEU A 18 -0.24 8.32 -17.79
C LEU A 18 -1.51 8.48 -16.94
N GLY A 19 -1.66 9.60 -16.22
CA GLY A 19 -2.85 9.91 -15.43
C GLY A 19 -2.96 9.18 -14.10
N ALA A 20 -1.85 8.68 -13.55
CA ALA A 20 -1.86 8.10 -12.21
C ALA A 20 -2.18 9.18 -11.16
N SER A 21 -2.99 8.81 -10.15
CA SER A 21 -3.25 9.65 -8.97
C SER A 21 -2.35 9.28 -7.78
N ALA A 22 -1.62 8.18 -7.87
CA ALA A 22 -0.67 7.76 -6.85
C ALA A 22 0.42 6.86 -7.44
N VAL A 23 1.56 6.77 -6.76
CA VAL A 23 2.67 5.85 -7.06
C VAL A 23 2.97 4.96 -5.85
N LEU A 24 3.64 3.84 -6.10
CA LEU A 24 4.20 2.97 -5.08
C LEU A 24 5.67 3.30 -4.88
N LEU A 25 6.09 3.47 -3.62
CA LEU A 25 7.49 3.58 -3.21
C LEU A 25 7.78 2.48 -2.19
N ILE A 26 8.79 1.66 -2.43
CA ILE A 26 9.11 0.50 -1.58
C ILE A 26 10.38 0.80 -0.79
N VAL A 27 10.28 0.82 0.54
CA VAL A 27 11.40 1.20 1.42
C VAL A 27 12.63 0.32 1.20
N SER A 28 12.45 -0.98 0.96
CA SER A 28 13.59 -1.90 0.74
C SER A 28 14.31 -1.72 -0.60
N LEU A 29 13.82 -0.89 -1.51
CA LEU A 29 14.41 -0.63 -2.83
C LEU A 29 15.08 0.74 -2.94
N LEU A 30 14.82 1.66 -2.00
CA LEU A 30 15.26 3.04 -2.04
C LEU A 30 16.08 3.36 -0.79
N ASP A 31 17.08 4.19 -0.91
CA ASP A 31 17.69 4.79 0.28
C ASP A 31 16.79 5.86 0.90
N GLU A 32 17.14 6.35 2.11
CA GLU A 32 16.32 7.33 2.85
C GLU A 32 16.18 8.67 2.08
N ALA A 33 17.21 9.09 1.35
CA ALA A 33 17.21 10.33 0.58
C ALA A 33 16.35 10.21 -0.68
N GLU A 34 16.48 9.10 -1.40
CA GLU A 34 15.67 8.76 -2.57
C GLU A 34 14.19 8.64 -2.18
N LEU A 35 13.88 7.88 -1.12
CA LEU A 35 12.50 7.72 -0.64
C LEU A 35 11.84 9.08 -0.36
N LYS A 36 12.56 9.97 0.34
CA LYS A 36 12.08 11.31 0.66
C LYS A 36 11.90 12.16 -0.60
N SER A 37 12.89 12.16 -1.50
CA SER A 37 12.85 12.91 -2.76
C SER A 37 11.68 12.44 -3.64
N TYR A 38 11.53 11.14 -3.85
CA TYR A 38 10.49 10.58 -4.71
C TYR A 38 9.09 10.81 -4.17
N ARG A 39 8.93 10.71 -2.84
CA ARG A 39 7.67 11.08 -2.19
C ARG A 39 7.32 12.56 -2.42
N GLN A 40 8.27 13.46 -2.16
CA GLN A 40 8.08 14.90 -2.37
C GLN A 40 7.79 15.23 -3.84
N LEU A 41 8.52 14.62 -4.78
CA LEU A 41 8.27 14.79 -6.22
C LEU A 41 6.85 14.35 -6.58
N SER A 42 6.41 13.21 -6.07
CA SER A 42 5.05 12.70 -6.32
C SER A 42 4.01 13.70 -5.84
N GLU A 43 4.16 14.22 -4.61
CA GLU A 43 3.26 15.23 -4.05
C GLU A 43 3.29 16.55 -4.84
N CYS A 44 4.46 17.03 -5.27
CA CYS A 44 4.60 18.23 -6.11
C CYS A 44 3.86 18.08 -7.44
N LEU A 45 3.81 16.86 -7.98
CA LEU A 45 3.07 16.55 -9.20
C LEU A 45 1.56 16.28 -8.94
N GLY A 46 1.08 16.45 -7.70
CA GLY A 46 -0.31 16.22 -7.34
C GLY A 46 -0.69 14.74 -7.35
N MET A 47 0.23 13.85 -7.01
CA MET A 47 0.00 12.43 -6.79
C MET A 47 0.29 12.06 -5.34
N ASP A 48 -0.44 11.08 -4.81
CA ASP A 48 -0.10 10.46 -3.54
C ASP A 48 1.06 9.47 -3.68
N ALA A 49 1.76 9.20 -2.57
CA ALA A 49 2.76 8.14 -2.49
C ALA A 49 2.33 7.10 -1.45
N LEU A 50 2.06 5.88 -1.90
CA LEU A 50 1.92 4.72 -1.03
C LEU A 50 3.32 4.18 -0.73
N VAL A 51 3.76 4.33 0.52
CA VAL A 51 5.09 3.86 0.97
C VAL A 51 4.95 2.45 1.54
N GLU A 52 5.39 1.45 0.78
CA GLU A 52 5.30 0.03 1.14
C GLU A 52 6.43 -0.37 2.08
N THR A 53 6.07 -1.07 3.17
CA THR A 53 6.96 -1.54 4.23
C THR A 53 6.70 -3.01 4.56
N HIS A 54 7.73 -3.68 5.13
CA HIS A 54 7.67 -5.09 5.51
C HIS A 54 8.09 -5.34 6.97
N SER A 55 8.56 -4.33 7.68
CA SER A 55 9.08 -4.44 9.04
C SER A 55 8.89 -3.14 9.82
N LYS A 56 9.03 -3.22 11.16
CA LYS A 56 9.05 -2.02 12.01
C LYS A 56 10.15 -1.04 11.60
N ALA A 57 11.35 -1.54 11.30
CA ALA A 57 12.47 -0.69 10.87
C ALA A 57 12.13 0.10 9.60
N GLU A 58 11.47 -0.54 8.62
CA GLU A 58 11.02 0.13 7.40
C GLU A 58 9.91 1.14 7.67
N ILE A 59 9.00 0.86 8.62
CA ILE A 59 7.99 1.83 9.06
C ILE A 59 8.66 3.07 9.65
N ASP A 60 9.69 2.90 10.48
CA ASP A 60 10.44 4.03 11.07
C ASP A 60 11.08 4.90 9.97
N VAL A 61 11.65 4.28 8.92
CA VAL A 61 12.19 4.98 7.74
C VAL A 61 11.09 5.71 6.97
N ALA A 62 9.96 5.05 6.72
CA ALA A 62 8.81 5.66 6.04
C ALA A 62 8.29 6.88 6.80
N LEU A 63 8.14 6.79 8.12
CA LEU A 63 7.72 7.92 8.97
C LEU A 63 8.71 9.07 8.94
N LYS A 64 10.02 8.80 9.03
CA LYS A 64 11.08 9.82 8.90
C LYS A 64 11.05 10.52 7.53
N SER A 65 10.71 9.82 6.47
CA SER A 65 10.54 10.42 5.15
C SER A 65 9.35 11.39 5.07
N GLY A 66 8.42 11.34 6.04
CA GLY A 66 7.18 12.12 6.07
C GLY A 66 6.05 11.45 5.29
N ALA A 67 6.04 10.11 5.19
CA ALA A 67 4.98 9.36 4.52
C ALA A 67 3.62 9.61 5.18
N LYS A 68 2.61 9.93 4.37
CA LYS A 68 1.20 10.12 4.78
C LYS A 68 0.37 8.87 4.61
N ILE A 69 0.83 7.97 3.75
CA ILE A 69 0.18 6.68 3.46
C ILE A 69 1.25 5.59 3.56
N ILE A 70 1.11 4.70 4.52
CA ILE A 70 2.03 3.57 4.73
C ILE A 70 1.29 2.27 4.44
N GLY A 71 1.87 1.49 3.53
CA GLY A 71 1.42 0.14 3.24
C GLY A 71 2.24 -0.91 3.96
N VAL A 72 1.60 -1.93 4.51
CA VAL A 72 2.29 -3.15 4.95
C VAL A 72 1.95 -4.29 4.02
N ASN A 73 2.96 -4.78 3.31
CA ASN A 73 2.77 -5.91 2.43
C ASN A 73 2.94 -7.23 3.21
N ASN A 74 1.83 -7.96 3.33
CA ASN A 74 1.78 -9.27 3.98
C ASN A 74 2.54 -10.35 3.18
N ARG A 75 2.82 -10.09 1.90
CA ARG A 75 3.60 -10.99 1.05
C ARG A 75 5.09 -10.72 1.22
N ASN A 76 5.84 -11.75 1.51
CA ASN A 76 7.29 -11.69 1.47
C ASN A 76 7.75 -11.71 0.00
N LEU A 77 8.47 -10.68 -0.43
CA LEU A 77 8.92 -10.55 -1.82
C LEU A 77 10.03 -11.53 -2.21
N LYS A 78 10.65 -12.24 -1.24
CA LYS A 78 11.73 -13.20 -1.51
C LYS A 78 11.21 -14.62 -1.78
N ASN A 79 10.20 -15.07 -1.03
CA ASN A 79 9.66 -16.45 -1.12
C ASN A 79 8.17 -16.50 -1.47
N PHE A 80 7.53 -15.33 -1.62
CA PHE A 80 6.11 -15.15 -1.92
C PHE A 80 5.13 -15.67 -0.86
N ASP A 81 5.61 -16.06 0.32
CA ASP A 81 4.75 -16.44 1.44
C ASP A 81 3.92 -15.25 1.92
N VAL A 82 2.69 -15.53 2.33
CA VAL A 82 1.74 -14.51 2.80
C VAL A 82 1.41 -14.75 4.27
N ASP A 83 1.80 -13.80 5.12
CA ASP A 83 1.43 -13.74 6.53
C ASP A 83 0.44 -12.61 6.78
N GLN A 84 -0.86 -12.96 6.85
CA GLN A 84 -1.92 -11.97 7.11
C GLN A 84 -1.85 -11.30 8.48
N ALA A 85 -1.13 -11.89 9.45
CA ALA A 85 -0.97 -11.29 10.77
C ALA A 85 -0.01 -10.09 10.76
N LYS A 86 0.87 -9.99 9.76
CA LYS A 86 1.90 -8.94 9.67
C LYS A 86 1.31 -7.53 9.77
N SER A 87 0.29 -7.21 8.98
CA SER A 87 -0.36 -5.89 9.01
C SER A 87 -0.94 -5.58 10.40
N THR A 88 -1.64 -6.53 11.02
CA THR A 88 -2.25 -6.31 12.35
C THR A 88 -1.20 -6.11 13.45
N VAL A 89 -0.08 -6.83 13.37
CA VAL A 89 1.03 -6.69 14.32
C VAL A 89 1.76 -5.36 14.14
N LEU A 90 1.95 -4.91 12.89
CA LEU A 90 2.70 -3.71 12.57
C LEU A 90 1.88 -2.43 12.68
N ARG A 91 0.54 -2.49 12.63
CA ARG A 91 -0.34 -1.32 12.74
C ARG A 91 -0.02 -0.42 13.95
N LYS A 92 0.31 -1.02 15.10
CA LYS A 92 0.60 -0.30 16.34
C LYS A 92 1.82 0.62 16.27
N PHE A 93 2.67 0.49 15.26
CA PHE A 93 3.85 1.33 15.06
C PHE A 93 3.61 2.50 14.11
N VAL A 94 2.40 2.61 13.53
CA VAL A 94 2.03 3.70 12.63
C VAL A 94 1.06 4.64 13.36
N PRO A 95 1.35 5.95 13.46
CA PRO A 95 0.47 6.93 14.09
C PRO A 95 -0.93 6.96 13.47
N ALA A 96 -1.91 7.41 14.25
CA ALA A 96 -3.32 7.39 13.82
C ALA A 96 -3.62 8.38 12.67
N GLU A 97 -2.83 9.44 12.56
CA GLU A 97 -2.92 10.46 11.49
C GLU A 97 -2.36 9.98 10.14
N VAL A 98 -1.63 8.88 10.12
CA VAL A 98 -1.07 8.28 8.89
C VAL A 98 -2.00 7.17 8.40
N ILE A 99 -2.42 7.27 7.15
CA ILE A 99 -3.28 6.26 6.52
C ILE A 99 -2.52 4.93 6.43
N PHE A 100 -3.11 3.88 7.00
CA PHE A 100 -2.52 2.54 7.01
C PHE A 100 -3.21 1.62 6.03
N VAL A 101 -2.44 1.05 5.11
CA VAL A 101 -2.93 0.14 4.07
C VAL A 101 -2.41 -1.28 4.31
N SER A 102 -3.29 -2.26 4.37
CA SER A 102 -2.89 -3.67 4.36
C SER A 102 -2.88 -4.20 2.92
N GLU A 103 -1.75 -4.79 2.51
CA GLU A 103 -1.55 -5.28 1.15
C GLU A 103 -1.35 -6.79 1.14
N SER A 104 -1.90 -7.45 0.13
CA SER A 104 -1.83 -8.89 -0.10
C SER A 104 -2.55 -9.77 0.94
N GLY A 105 -2.95 -10.96 0.52
CA GLY A 105 -3.48 -12.01 1.38
C GLY A 105 -4.95 -11.87 1.79
N ILE A 106 -5.66 -10.83 1.37
CA ILE A 106 -7.06 -10.60 1.70
C ILE A 106 -7.92 -11.37 0.70
N LYS A 107 -8.73 -12.31 1.21
CA LYS A 107 -9.53 -13.23 0.38
C LYS A 107 -11.00 -13.28 0.77
N THR A 108 -11.34 -12.97 2.01
CA THR A 108 -12.69 -13.12 2.57
C THR A 108 -13.16 -11.88 3.30
N SER A 109 -14.48 -11.76 3.51
CA SER A 109 -15.07 -10.70 4.34
C SER A 109 -14.61 -10.79 5.80
N ALA A 110 -14.29 -11.99 6.28
CA ALA A 110 -13.72 -12.17 7.63
C ALA A 110 -12.33 -11.53 7.75
N ASP A 111 -11.49 -11.62 6.69
CA ASP A 111 -10.18 -10.95 6.66
C ASP A 111 -10.37 -9.41 6.74
N VAL A 112 -11.31 -8.87 5.96
CA VAL A 112 -11.62 -7.44 5.96
C VAL A 112 -12.13 -6.98 7.33
N LYS A 113 -13.04 -7.76 7.96
CA LYS A 113 -13.55 -7.45 9.29
C LYS A 113 -12.43 -7.42 10.32
N LYS A 114 -11.56 -8.44 10.31
CA LYS A 114 -10.41 -8.49 11.20
C LYS A 114 -9.52 -7.25 11.05
N LEU A 115 -9.22 -6.84 9.82
CA LEU A 115 -8.39 -5.65 9.56
C LEU A 115 -9.06 -4.37 10.12
N LYS A 116 -10.39 -4.23 10.01
CA LYS A 116 -11.15 -3.12 10.61
C LYS A 116 -11.00 -3.09 12.14
N ASP A 117 -11.06 -4.26 12.79
CA ASP A 117 -10.92 -4.36 14.26
C ASP A 117 -9.53 -3.90 14.73
N TYR A 118 -8.52 -3.93 13.84
CA TYR A 118 -7.17 -3.42 14.08
C TYR A 118 -6.94 -2.00 13.55
N SER A 119 -7.99 -1.25 13.21
CA SER A 119 -7.89 0.14 12.71
C SER A 119 -7.02 0.27 11.45
N VAL A 120 -7.16 -0.68 10.52
CA VAL A 120 -6.60 -0.59 9.18
C VAL A 120 -7.54 0.26 8.32
N ASP A 121 -7.01 1.32 7.69
CA ASP A 121 -7.83 2.31 6.98
C ASP A 121 -8.23 1.84 5.58
N ALA A 122 -7.34 1.11 4.91
CA ALA A 122 -7.57 0.65 3.54
C ALA A 122 -6.91 -0.71 3.27
N VAL A 123 -7.35 -1.35 2.18
CA VAL A 123 -6.78 -2.60 1.69
C VAL A 123 -6.40 -2.48 0.22
N LEU A 124 -5.30 -3.12 -0.18
CA LEU A 124 -4.89 -3.24 -1.56
C LEU A 124 -5.01 -4.70 -2.00
N ILE A 125 -5.92 -4.96 -2.93
CA ILE A 125 -6.27 -6.30 -3.40
C ILE A 125 -6.07 -6.36 -4.91
N GLY A 126 -5.07 -7.10 -5.38
CA GLY A 126 -4.80 -7.30 -6.82
C GLY A 126 -5.19 -8.69 -7.29
N GLU A 127 -4.52 -9.71 -6.77
CA GLU A 127 -4.61 -11.09 -7.27
C GLU A 127 -6.04 -11.64 -7.32
N MET A 128 -6.81 -11.48 -6.25
CA MET A 128 -8.19 -11.94 -6.18
C MET A 128 -9.07 -11.22 -7.22
N MET A 129 -8.90 -9.90 -7.34
CA MET A 129 -9.67 -9.10 -8.30
C MET A 129 -9.33 -9.49 -9.74
N MET A 130 -8.06 -9.76 -10.04
CA MET A 130 -7.66 -10.16 -11.40
C MET A 130 -8.15 -11.56 -11.78
N LYS A 131 -8.25 -12.49 -10.81
CA LYS A 131 -8.78 -13.84 -11.01
C LYS A 131 -10.31 -13.86 -11.10
N SER A 132 -11.02 -12.89 -10.54
CA SER A 132 -12.47 -12.83 -10.57
C SER A 132 -13.00 -12.47 -11.95
N ARG A 133 -14.02 -13.20 -12.42
CA ARG A 133 -14.77 -12.87 -13.63
C ARG A 133 -15.68 -11.65 -13.42
N ASP A 134 -16.30 -11.55 -12.24
CA ASP A 134 -17.14 -10.41 -11.83
C ASP A 134 -16.49 -9.71 -10.63
N LYS A 135 -15.80 -8.60 -10.92
CA LYS A 135 -15.09 -7.80 -9.90
C LYS A 135 -16.04 -7.10 -8.93
N LYS A 136 -17.24 -6.72 -9.43
CA LYS A 136 -18.25 -6.05 -8.59
C LYS A 136 -18.84 -7.03 -7.58
N ALA A 137 -19.17 -8.25 -8.00
CA ALA A 137 -19.61 -9.30 -7.10
C ALA A 137 -18.54 -9.65 -6.07
N ALA A 138 -17.28 -9.81 -6.50
CA ALA A 138 -16.16 -10.11 -5.60
C ALA A 138 -15.93 -9.00 -4.54
N LEU A 139 -16.05 -7.73 -4.90
CA LEU A 139 -15.99 -6.63 -3.93
C LEU A 139 -17.14 -6.67 -2.93
N LYS A 140 -18.35 -6.98 -3.38
CA LYS A 140 -19.53 -7.13 -2.52
C LYS A 140 -19.37 -8.30 -1.54
N GLU A 141 -18.84 -9.43 -2.00
CA GLU A 141 -18.54 -10.59 -1.14
C GLU A 141 -17.52 -10.25 -0.04
N LEU A 142 -16.57 -9.35 -0.32
CA LEU A 142 -15.64 -8.83 0.67
C LEU A 142 -16.27 -7.81 1.65
N GLY A 143 -17.52 -7.42 1.43
CA GLY A 143 -18.22 -6.44 2.25
C GLY A 143 -17.96 -4.99 1.86
N PHE A 144 -17.47 -4.74 0.64
CA PHE A 144 -17.38 -3.40 0.07
C PHE A 144 -18.61 -3.09 -0.78
N GLU A 145 -19.35 -2.05 -0.41
CA GLU A 145 -20.42 -1.51 -1.24
C GLU A 145 -19.86 -0.39 -2.13
N ALA A 146 -20.01 -0.51 -3.44
CA ALA A 146 -19.74 0.60 -4.34
C ALA A 146 -20.79 1.68 -4.08
N LYS A 147 -20.41 2.79 -3.46
CA LYS A 147 -21.20 4.00 -3.52
C LYS A 147 -21.02 4.55 -4.95
N ILE A 148 -22.02 4.31 -5.80
CA ILE A 148 -22.14 4.92 -7.13
C ILE A 148 -22.74 6.31 -6.95
#